data_2541ba2b4e38102ae3f71a7a293d9d4e
#
_entry.id   2541ba2b4e38102ae3f71a7a293d9d4e
#
_cell.length_a   1.000
_cell.length_b   1.000
_cell.length_c   1.000
_cell.angle_alpha   90.00
_cell.angle_beta   90.00
_cell.angle_gamma   90.00
#
_symmetry.space_group_name_H-M   'P 1'
#
loop_
_entity.id
_entity.type
_entity.pdbx_description
1 polymer ?
#
loop_
_entity_poly.entity_id
_entity_poly.type
_entity_poly.pdbx_seq_one_letter_code
_entity_poly.pdbx_strand_id
1 'polypeptide(L)'
;KTEAEGFATLVMSDESKALRGIFFATTEMKKEWRNDDAPAISKTAVLGGGLMGAGIAHVSAVKAKLPVRIKDVAEQGISNAMNYTYKILDKRLKRRIMSKADMQLTMNRITGTTDYSGFKHIDLVIEAVFEDLELKQGMVADVEQQCQANTIFASNTSSLPISQIAAKAARPENVIGLHYFSPVEKMPLVEIIPHEGTSQETIARVVNF
;
A
#
# COMPACT_ATOMS: atom_id res chain seq x y z
N LYS A 1 -34.27 -22.85 24.75
CA LYS A 1 -33.40 -23.22 25.89
C LYS A 1 -32.02 -23.62 25.40
N THR A 2 -31.91 -24.58 24.50
CA THR A 2 -30.66 -25.12 23.93
C THR A 2 -29.84 -24.04 23.18
N GLU A 3 -30.51 -23.16 22.43
CA GLU A 3 -29.84 -22.07 21.70
C GLU A 3 -29.21 -21.04 22.65
N ALA A 4 -29.95 -20.65 23.72
CA ALA A 4 -29.42 -19.71 24.72
C ALA A 4 -28.26 -20.29 25.53
N GLU A 5 -28.31 -21.59 25.85
CA GLU A 5 -27.23 -22.30 26.55
C GLU A 5 -26.00 -22.44 25.66
N GLY A 6 -26.18 -22.78 24.37
CA GLY A 6 -25.09 -22.82 23.38
C GLY A 6 -24.45 -21.44 23.14
N PHE A 7 -25.27 -20.40 23.04
CA PHE A 7 -24.77 -19.01 22.91
C PHE A 7 -23.94 -18.59 24.13
N ALA A 8 -24.44 -18.85 25.35
CA ALA A 8 -23.72 -18.52 26.58
C ALA A 8 -22.36 -19.25 26.66
N THR A 9 -22.32 -20.52 26.30
CA THR A 9 -21.07 -21.30 26.24
C THR A 9 -20.07 -20.72 25.26
N LEU A 10 -20.52 -20.37 24.03
CA LEU A 10 -19.65 -19.79 22.99
C LEU A 10 -19.14 -18.40 23.39
N VAL A 11 -19.98 -17.55 23.97
CA VAL A 11 -19.56 -16.19 24.40
C VAL A 11 -18.48 -16.25 25.47
N MET A 12 -18.53 -17.25 26.34
CA MET A 12 -17.57 -17.41 27.44
C MET A 12 -16.30 -18.17 27.04
N SER A 13 -16.26 -18.73 25.83
CA SER A 13 -15.09 -19.49 25.34
C SER A 13 -13.84 -18.61 25.16
N ASP A 14 -12.67 -19.23 25.18
CA ASP A 14 -11.40 -18.51 24.95
C ASP A 14 -11.27 -18.04 23.52
N GLU A 15 -11.84 -18.76 22.55
CA GLU A 15 -11.93 -18.33 21.16
C GLU A 15 -12.75 -17.03 21.02
N SER A 16 -13.88 -16.95 21.72
CA SER A 16 -14.70 -15.73 21.73
C SER A 16 -13.96 -14.55 22.36
N LYS A 17 -13.23 -14.77 23.46
CA LYS A 17 -12.39 -13.72 24.08
C LYS A 17 -11.31 -13.22 23.12
N ALA A 18 -10.61 -14.15 22.45
CA ALA A 18 -9.58 -13.83 21.46
C ALA A 18 -10.15 -13.02 20.28
N LEU A 19 -11.28 -13.45 19.72
CA LEU A 19 -11.95 -12.75 18.62
C LEU A 19 -12.42 -11.34 19.01
N ARG A 20 -12.96 -11.17 20.22
CA ARG A 20 -13.32 -9.86 20.76
C ARG A 20 -12.08 -8.98 20.96
N GLY A 21 -10.97 -9.56 21.46
CA GLY A 21 -9.70 -8.86 21.59
C GLY A 21 -9.22 -8.31 20.24
N ILE A 22 -9.23 -9.13 19.19
CA ILE A 22 -8.89 -8.71 17.82
C ILE A 22 -9.85 -7.61 17.32
N PHE A 23 -11.16 -7.74 17.58
CA PHE A 23 -12.14 -6.75 17.18
C PHE A 23 -11.89 -5.38 17.83
N PHE A 24 -11.64 -5.36 19.14
CA PHE A 24 -11.35 -4.11 19.87
C PHE A 24 -10.02 -3.51 19.40
N ALA A 25 -8.95 -4.30 19.33
CA ALA A 25 -7.65 -3.84 18.83
C ALA A 25 -7.76 -3.24 17.42
N THR A 26 -8.45 -3.92 16.50
CA THR A 26 -8.67 -3.41 15.13
C THR A 26 -9.48 -2.10 15.13
N THR A 27 -10.41 -1.94 16.06
CA THR A 27 -11.24 -0.74 16.17
C THR A 27 -10.44 0.45 16.72
N GLU A 28 -9.58 0.20 17.69
CA GLU A 28 -8.68 1.20 18.29
C GLU A 28 -7.63 1.66 17.29
N MET A 29 -6.95 0.72 16.62
CA MET A 29 -5.94 1.01 15.59
C MET A 29 -6.44 1.95 14.49
N LYS A 30 -7.73 1.87 14.10
CA LYS A 30 -8.32 2.76 13.09
C LYS A 30 -8.38 4.23 13.52
N LYS A 31 -8.29 4.50 14.81
CA LYS A 31 -8.33 5.86 15.37
C LYS A 31 -6.94 6.36 15.76
N GLU A 32 -6.04 5.45 16.02
CA GLU A 32 -4.67 5.75 16.39
C GLU A 32 -3.93 6.40 15.20
N TRP A 33 -3.16 7.44 15.47
CA TRP A 33 -2.34 8.16 14.48
C TRP A 33 -3.11 8.85 13.34
N ARG A 34 -4.43 8.75 13.29
CA ARG A 34 -5.24 9.47 12.31
C ARG A 34 -5.20 10.97 12.61
N ASN A 35 -4.88 11.75 11.59
CA ASN A 35 -4.91 13.20 11.65
C ASN A 35 -5.59 13.73 10.40
N ASP A 36 -6.84 14.19 10.55
CA ASP A 36 -7.66 14.68 9.44
C ASP A 36 -7.11 15.98 8.83
N ASP A 37 -6.22 16.70 9.51
CA ASP A 37 -5.54 17.90 9.01
C ASP A 37 -4.29 17.58 8.16
N ALA A 38 -3.81 16.34 8.16
CA ALA A 38 -2.67 15.94 7.36
C ALA A 38 -2.98 15.99 5.86
N PRO A 39 -2.08 16.53 5.02
CA PRO A 39 -2.29 16.62 3.56
C PRO A 39 -2.60 15.26 2.95
N ALA A 40 -3.70 15.18 2.19
CA ALA A 40 -4.14 13.93 1.59
C ALA A 40 -3.16 13.46 0.49
N ILE A 41 -2.98 12.13 0.40
CA ILE A 41 -2.33 11.50 -0.74
C ILE A 41 -3.36 11.43 -1.88
N SER A 42 -3.04 12.05 -3.01
CA SER A 42 -3.91 12.14 -4.18
C SER A 42 -3.40 11.34 -5.38
N LYS A 43 -2.10 11.08 -5.44
CA LYS A 43 -1.43 10.34 -6.52
C LYS A 43 -0.36 9.43 -5.94
N THR A 44 -0.34 8.19 -6.40
CA THR A 44 0.63 7.20 -5.96
C THR A 44 1.46 6.66 -7.12
N ALA A 45 2.66 6.20 -6.80
CA ALA A 45 3.45 5.39 -7.71
C ALA A 45 3.90 4.10 -7.03
N VAL A 46 4.17 3.07 -7.82
CA VAL A 46 4.70 1.79 -7.36
C VAL A 46 5.96 1.48 -8.16
N LEU A 47 7.07 1.23 -7.46
CA LEU A 47 8.32 0.76 -8.04
C LEU A 47 8.36 -0.77 -7.99
N GLY A 48 8.41 -1.39 -9.17
CA GLY A 48 8.34 -2.84 -9.36
C GLY A 48 6.95 -3.32 -9.78
N GLY A 49 6.88 -4.01 -10.92
CA GLY A 49 5.66 -4.63 -11.48
C GLY A 49 5.50 -6.10 -11.12
N GLY A 50 6.27 -6.61 -10.14
CA GLY A 50 6.18 -7.96 -9.63
C GLY A 50 4.87 -8.23 -8.88
N LEU A 51 4.77 -9.41 -8.24
CA LEU A 51 3.55 -9.85 -7.53
C LEU A 51 3.06 -8.83 -6.49
N MET A 52 3.96 -8.36 -5.62
CA MET A 52 3.61 -7.39 -4.58
C MET A 52 3.25 -6.04 -5.18
N GLY A 53 4.08 -5.49 -6.07
CA GLY A 53 3.79 -4.20 -6.70
C GLY A 53 2.51 -4.19 -7.53
N ALA A 54 2.21 -5.28 -8.24
CA ALA A 54 0.93 -5.43 -8.95
C ALA A 54 -0.26 -5.43 -7.99
N GLY A 55 -0.16 -6.14 -6.86
CA GLY A 55 -1.19 -6.16 -5.83
C GLY A 55 -1.38 -4.80 -5.17
N ILE A 56 -0.29 -4.10 -4.84
CA ILE A 56 -0.32 -2.75 -4.25
C ILE A 56 -0.95 -1.75 -5.22
N ALA A 57 -0.54 -1.77 -6.50
CA ALA A 57 -1.15 -0.93 -7.53
C ALA A 57 -2.65 -1.21 -7.69
N HIS A 58 -3.04 -2.49 -7.65
CA HIS A 58 -4.44 -2.90 -7.68
C HIS A 58 -5.25 -2.29 -6.53
N VAL A 59 -4.83 -2.47 -5.29
CA VAL A 59 -5.61 -1.98 -4.13
C VAL A 59 -5.63 -0.46 -4.07
N SER A 60 -4.57 0.23 -4.44
CA SER A 60 -4.52 1.68 -4.56
C SER A 60 -5.52 2.22 -5.60
N ALA A 61 -5.60 1.57 -6.77
CA ALA A 61 -6.53 1.97 -7.82
C ALA A 61 -7.99 1.61 -7.52
N VAL A 62 -8.25 0.47 -6.86
CA VAL A 62 -9.59 -0.07 -6.62
C VAL A 62 -10.20 0.43 -5.32
N LYS A 63 -9.44 0.37 -4.22
CA LYS A 63 -9.94 0.72 -2.88
C LYS A 63 -9.73 2.19 -2.56
N ALA A 64 -8.51 2.71 -2.70
CA ALA A 64 -8.24 4.12 -2.50
C ALA A 64 -8.74 5.00 -3.67
N LYS A 65 -9.03 4.40 -4.83
CA LYS A 65 -9.53 5.06 -6.05
C LYS A 65 -8.58 6.14 -6.59
N LEU A 66 -7.29 6.00 -6.32
CA LEU A 66 -6.25 6.94 -6.72
C LEU A 66 -5.64 6.59 -8.09
N PRO A 67 -5.13 7.58 -8.83
CA PRO A 67 -4.21 7.36 -9.93
C PRO A 67 -2.94 6.68 -9.44
N VAL A 68 -2.49 5.65 -10.15
CA VAL A 68 -1.30 4.86 -9.83
C VAL A 68 -0.36 4.83 -11.03
N ARG A 69 0.90 5.21 -10.83
CA ARG A 69 1.96 5.09 -11.82
C ARG A 69 2.87 3.93 -11.48
N ILE A 70 2.90 2.88 -12.28
CA ILE A 70 3.81 1.75 -12.09
C ILE A 70 5.11 2.02 -12.86
N LYS A 71 6.24 1.93 -12.16
CA LYS A 71 7.57 1.92 -12.80
C LYS A 71 8.19 0.54 -12.66
N ASP A 72 8.65 -0.01 -13.76
CA ASP A 72 9.46 -1.22 -13.78
C ASP A 72 10.62 -1.03 -14.77
N VAL A 73 11.70 -1.79 -14.60
CA VAL A 73 12.86 -1.75 -15.52
C VAL A 73 12.51 -2.30 -16.90
N ALA A 74 11.45 -3.11 -17.00
CA ALA A 74 10.99 -3.73 -18.23
C ALA A 74 9.50 -3.53 -18.46
N GLU A 75 9.09 -3.31 -19.71
CA GLU A 75 7.67 -3.23 -20.10
C GLU A 75 6.87 -4.48 -19.73
N GLN A 76 7.54 -5.63 -19.70
CA GLN A 76 6.92 -6.89 -19.29
C GLN A 76 6.42 -6.85 -17.84
N GLY A 77 7.21 -6.26 -16.92
CA GLY A 77 6.78 -6.07 -15.52
C GLY A 77 5.52 -5.20 -15.42
N ILE A 78 5.50 -4.10 -16.17
CA ILE A 78 4.33 -3.20 -16.26
C ILE A 78 3.11 -3.95 -16.79
N SER A 79 3.27 -4.67 -17.91
CA SER A 79 2.19 -5.45 -18.53
C SER A 79 1.66 -6.52 -17.59
N ASN A 80 2.53 -7.20 -16.85
CA ASN A 80 2.15 -8.20 -15.86
C ASN A 80 1.30 -7.59 -14.74
N ALA A 81 1.70 -6.43 -14.22
CA ALA A 81 0.96 -5.73 -13.17
C ALA A 81 -0.42 -5.23 -13.65
N MET A 82 -0.50 -4.70 -14.86
CA MET A 82 -1.78 -4.31 -15.46
C MET A 82 -2.68 -5.52 -15.69
N ASN A 83 -2.13 -6.62 -16.22
CA ASN A 83 -2.87 -7.87 -16.42
C ASN A 83 -3.35 -8.49 -15.09
N TYR A 84 -2.59 -8.35 -14.00
CA TYR A 84 -3.01 -8.79 -12.68
C TYR A 84 -4.32 -8.12 -12.27
N THR A 85 -4.36 -6.79 -12.35
CA THR A 85 -5.58 -6.01 -12.07
C THR A 85 -6.72 -6.37 -13.03
N TYR A 86 -6.45 -6.42 -14.33
CA TYR A 86 -7.44 -6.77 -15.34
C TYR A 86 -8.13 -8.11 -15.03
N LYS A 87 -7.37 -9.17 -14.73
CA LYS A 87 -7.90 -10.50 -14.41
C LYS A 87 -8.82 -10.50 -13.19
N ILE A 88 -8.52 -9.71 -12.17
CA ILE A 88 -9.38 -9.61 -10.98
C ILE A 88 -10.68 -8.88 -11.33
N LEU A 89 -10.59 -7.78 -12.06
CA LEU A 89 -11.76 -6.99 -12.46
C LEU A 89 -12.64 -7.75 -13.45
N ASP A 90 -12.05 -8.46 -14.41
CA ASP A 90 -12.80 -9.30 -15.38
C ASP A 90 -13.60 -10.40 -14.68
N LYS A 91 -13.04 -11.04 -13.65
CA LYS A 91 -13.79 -11.99 -12.81
C LYS A 91 -14.98 -11.34 -12.11
N ARG A 92 -14.85 -10.09 -11.64
CA ARG A 92 -15.94 -9.33 -11.02
C ARG A 92 -17.00 -8.94 -12.04
N LEU A 93 -16.58 -8.53 -13.24
CA LEU A 93 -17.47 -8.23 -14.36
C LEU A 93 -18.28 -9.47 -14.77
N LYS A 94 -17.64 -10.63 -14.97
CA LYS A 94 -18.30 -11.90 -15.31
C LYS A 94 -19.31 -12.33 -14.24
N ARG A 95 -19.05 -12.03 -12.98
CA ARG A 95 -19.97 -12.27 -11.86
C ARG A 95 -21.05 -11.19 -11.70
N ARG A 96 -21.09 -10.19 -12.57
CA ARG A 96 -22.03 -9.04 -12.54
C ARG A 96 -21.95 -8.21 -11.23
N ILE A 97 -20.78 -8.21 -10.55
CA ILE A 97 -20.50 -7.42 -9.33
C ILE A 97 -19.98 -6.02 -9.69
N MET A 98 -19.62 -5.81 -10.97
CA MET A 98 -19.03 -4.59 -11.50
C MET A 98 -19.56 -4.36 -12.90
N SER A 99 -19.79 -3.10 -13.30
CA SER A 99 -20.11 -2.74 -14.68
C SER A 99 -18.85 -2.68 -15.55
N LYS A 100 -19.04 -2.76 -16.88
CA LYS A 100 -17.93 -2.57 -17.84
C LYS A 100 -17.35 -1.16 -17.75
N ALA A 101 -18.18 -0.16 -17.52
CA ALA A 101 -17.76 1.22 -17.36
C ALA A 101 -16.88 1.41 -16.10
N ASP A 102 -17.27 0.83 -14.95
CA ASP A 102 -16.47 0.89 -13.72
C ASP A 102 -15.14 0.18 -13.87
N MET A 103 -15.11 -0.97 -14.56
CA MET A 103 -13.89 -1.68 -14.90
C MET A 103 -12.96 -0.78 -15.72
N GLN A 104 -13.45 -0.15 -16.77
CA GLN A 104 -12.68 0.74 -17.63
C GLN A 104 -12.14 1.95 -16.85
N LEU A 105 -12.99 2.60 -16.06
CA LEU A 105 -12.58 3.72 -15.20
C LEU A 105 -11.49 3.31 -14.20
N THR A 106 -11.58 2.12 -13.64
CA THR A 106 -10.57 1.60 -12.72
C THR A 106 -9.24 1.32 -13.41
N MET A 107 -9.28 0.66 -14.58
CA MET A 107 -8.09 0.40 -15.38
C MET A 107 -7.40 1.70 -15.83
N ASN A 108 -8.16 2.73 -16.17
CA ASN A 108 -7.61 4.04 -16.56
C ASN A 108 -6.87 4.78 -15.44
N ARG A 109 -7.04 4.36 -14.17
CA ARG A 109 -6.24 4.89 -13.06
C ARG A 109 -4.82 4.35 -13.04
N ILE A 110 -4.55 3.24 -13.70
CA ILE A 110 -3.23 2.58 -13.67
C ILE A 110 -2.50 2.90 -14.97
N THR A 111 -1.33 3.48 -14.85
CA THR A 111 -0.43 3.77 -15.97
C THR A 111 0.95 3.19 -15.71
N GLY A 112 1.75 2.96 -16.74
CA GLY A 112 3.07 2.37 -16.63
C GLY A 112 4.16 3.21 -17.30
N THR A 113 5.41 3.03 -16.85
CA THR A 113 6.61 3.64 -17.43
C THR A 113 7.86 2.82 -17.09
N THR A 114 8.88 2.89 -17.92
CA THR A 114 10.19 2.26 -17.63
C THR A 114 11.20 3.25 -17.04
N ASP A 115 10.85 4.52 -16.98
CA ASP A 115 11.64 5.60 -16.40
C ASP A 115 10.84 6.36 -15.31
N TYR A 116 11.29 7.53 -14.89
CA TYR A 116 10.57 8.37 -13.92
C TYR A 116 9.60 9.39 -14.55
N SER A 117 9.22 9.21 -15.82
CA SER A 117 8.23 10.07 -16.48
C SER A 117 6.89 10.05 -15.73
N GLY A 118 6.40 11.23 -15.36
CA GLY A 118 5.14 11.40 -14.63
C GLY A 118 5.26 11.33 -13.10
N PHE A 119 6.48 11.22 -12.54
CA PHE A 119 6.71 11.15 -11.09
C PHE A 119 6.72 12.51 -10.38
N LYS A 120 6.93 13.61 -11.11
CA LYS A 120 7.09 14.96 -10.54
C LYS A 120 6.04 15.34 -9.49
N HIS A 121 4.79 14.90 -9.64
CA HIS A 121 3.66 15.27 -8.76
C HIS A 121 3.06 14.05 -8.05
N ILE A 122 3.87 13.05 -7.73
CA ILE A 122 3.47 11.90 -6.93
C ILE A 122 3.60 12.26 -5.44
N ASP A 123 2.60 11.93 -4.65
CA ASP A 123 2.59 12.19 -3.21
C ASP A 123 3.21 11.03 -2.42
N LEU A 124 2.99 9.79 -2.89
CA LEU A 124 3.47 8.56 -2.24
C LEU A 124 4.04 7.61 -3.28
N VAL A 125 5.30 7.25 -3.11
CA VAL A 125 5.98 6.20 -3.88
C VAL A 125 6.11 4.95 -2.99
N ILE A 126 5.56 3.82 -3.44
CA ILE A 126 5.65 2.54 -2.73
C ILE A 126 6.62 1.64 -3.48
N GLU A 127 7.72 1.30 -2.84
CA GLU A 127 8.75 0.43 -3.42
C GLU A 127 8.46 -1.04 -3.08
N ALA A 128 8.44 -1.89 -4.11
CA ALA A 128 8.20 -3.33 -4.04
C ALA A 128 9.11 -4.12 -5.00
N VAL A 129 10.41 -3.82 -4.94
CA VAL A 129 11.46 -4.49 -5.74
C VAL A 129 12.21 -5.54 -4.92
N PHE A 130 13.31 -6.07 -5.46
CA PHE A 130 14.15 -7.05 -4.78
C PHE A 130 14.67 -6.55 -3.44
N GLU A 131 14.89 -7.50 -2.49
CA GLU A 131 15.33 -7.22 -1.13
C GLU A 131 16.85 -6.99 -1.09
N ASP A 132 17.25 -5.83 -1.60
CA ASP A 132 18.63 -5.37 -1.68
C ASP A 132 18.74 -3.94 -1.15
N LEU A 133 19.59 -3.73 -0.15
CA LEU A 133 19.70 -2.46 0.55
C LEU A 133 20.25 -1.34 -0.34
N GLU A 134 21.29 -1.63 -1.13
CA GLU A 134 21.91 -0.61 -2.00
C GLU A 134 20.95 -0.18 -3.11
N LEU A 135 20.22 -1.15 -3.68
CA LEU A 135 19.18 -0.87 -4.66
C LEU A 135 18.09 0.05 -4.08
N LYS A 136 17.60 -0.26 -2.86
CA LYS A 136 16.55 0.55 -2.22
C LYS A 136 17.03 1.95 -1.84
N GLN A 137 18.28 2.09 -1.35
CA GLN A 137 18.90 3.40 -1.09
C GLN A 137 19.06 4.21 -2.38
N GLY A 138 19.44 3.58 -3.49
CA GLY A 138 19.50 4.23 -4.79
C GLY A 138 18.12 4.71 -5.25
N MET A 139 17.08 3.91 -5.05
CA MET A 139 15.70 4.32 -5.38
C MET A 139 15.18 5.47 -4.51
N VAL A 140 15.56 5.54 -3.23
CA VAL A 140 15.27 6.73 -2.39
C VAL A 140 15.86 7.97 -3.03
N ALA A 141 17.16 7.94 -3.39
CA ALA A 141 17.84 9.06 -4.02
C ALA A 141 17.21 9.47 -5.36
N ASP A 142 16.82 8.48 -6.19
CA ASP A 142 16.13 8.72 -7.46
C ASP A 142 14.79 9.45 -7.22
N VAL A 143 13.99 8.96 -6.27
CA VAL A 143 12.68 9.55 -5.94
C VAL A 143 12.86 10.98 -5.40
N GLU A 144 13.85 11.22 -4.56
CA GLU A 144 14.17 12.55 -4.04
C GLU A 144 14.56 13.54 -5.15
N GLN A 145 15.18 13.03 -6.21
CA GLN A 145 15.61 13.83 -7.36
C GLN A 145 14.46 14.08 -8.36
N GLN A 146 13.58 13.10 -8.57
CA GLN A 146 12.56 13.09 -9.62
C GLN A 146 11.19 13.61 -9.16
N CYS A 147 10.94 13.60 -7.85
CA CYS A 147 9.67 13.99 -7.25
C CYS A 147 9.76 15.32 -6.50
N GLN A 148 8.64 15.80 -6.03
CA GLN A 148 8.59 17.00 -5.18
C GLN A 148 9.12 16.73 -3.77
N ALA A 149 9.50 17.79 -3.06
CA ALA A 149 10.21 17.69 -1.78
C ALA A 149 9.40 16.95 -0.67
N ASN A 150 8.08 16.99 -0.73
CA ASN A 150 7.18 16.38 0.24
C ASN A 150 6.66 15.00 -0.20
N THR A 151 7.23 14.40 -1.25
CA THR A 151 6.92 13.03 -1.67
C THR A 151 7.41 12.05 -0.61
N ILE A 152 6.55 11.14 -0.20
CA ILE A 152 6.86 10.07 0.74
C ILE A 152 7.41 8.88 -0.04
N PHE A 153 8.53 8.31 0.44
CA PHE A 153 9.04 7.02 0.00
C PHE A 153 8.68 5.94 1.02
N ALA A 154 7.87 4.98 0.61
CA ALA A 154 7.45 3.85 1.45
C ALA A 154 8.01 2.54 0.91
N SER A 155 8.79 1.82 1.72
CA SER A 155 9.31 0.50 1.32
C SER A 155 8.40 -0.63 1.78
N ASN A 156 8.13 -1.58 0.89
CA ASN A 156 7.40 -2.81 1.19
C ASN A 156 8.36 -3.94 1.65
N THR A 157 9.52 -3.59 2.18
CA THR A 157 10.47 -4.57 2.74
C THR A 157 9.84 -5.37 3.88
N SER A 158 10.20 -6.64 3.99
CA SER A 158 9.80 -7.52 5.10
C SER A 158 10.92 -7.74 6.11
N SER A 159 12.15 -7.31 5.83
CA SER A 159 13.32 -7.67 6.64
C SER A 159 14.35 -6.55 6.83
N LEU A 160 14.47 -5.63 5.88
CA LEU A 160 15.47 -4.56 5.98
C LEU A 160 14.98 -3.46 6.94
N PRO A 161 15.80 -3.04 7.92
CA PRO A 161 15.45 -1.92 8.78
C PRO A 161 15.23 -0.63 7.98
N ILE A 162 14.10 0.05 8.20
CA ILE A 162 13.77 1.29 7.49
C ILE A 162 14.83 2.36 7.72
N SER A 163 15.43 2.42 8.92
CA SER A 163 16.55 3.31 9.24
C SER A 163 17.76 3.11 8.33
N GLN A 164 18.04 1.88 7.90
CA GLN A 164 19.13 1.60 6.95
C GLN A 164 18.77 2.05 5.54
N ILE A 165 17.52 1.85 5.11
CA ILE A 165 17.04 2.35 3.81
C ILE A 165 17.12 3.89 3.79
N ALA A 166 16.74 4.55 4.87
CA ALA A 166 16.76 6.01 5.01
C ALA A 166 18.17 6.60 5.23
N ALA A 167 19.18 5.78 5.54
CA ALA A 167 20.50 6.25 5.99
C ALA A 167 21.24 7.17 5.01
N LYS A 168 20.94 7.06 3.70
CA LYS A 168 21.52 7.90 2.66
C LYS A 168 20.51 8.91 2.06
N ALA A 169 19.30 8.98 2.62
CA ALA A 169 18.28 9.90 2.16
C ALA A 169 18.67 11.35 2.49
N ALA A 170 18.39 12.27 1.57
CA ALA A 170 18.50 13.71 1.82
C ALA A 170 17.32 14.22 2.70
N ARG A 171 16.19 13.50 2.68
CA ARG A 171 14.97 13.79 3.43
C ARG A 171 14.48 12.53 4.18
N PRO A 172 15.24 12.04 5.17
CA PRO A 172 14.89 10.80 5.88
C PRO A 172 13.52 10.88 6.59
N GLU A 173 13.04 12.09 6.91
CA GLU A 173 11.71 12.32 7.48
C GLU A 173 10.55 11.89 6.58
N ASN A 174 10.79 11.72 5.28
CA ASN A 174 9.81 11.26 4.30
C ASN A 174 9.96 9.77 3.96
N VAL A 175 10.83 9.04 4.64
CA VAL A 175 11.02 7.60 4.44
C VAL A 175 10.29 6.80 5.51
N ILE A 176 9.54 5.78 5.10
CA ILE A 176 8.73 4.94 5.99
C ILE A 176 8.63 3.50 5.44
N GLY A 177 8.32 2.53 6.28
CA GLY A 177 7.91 1.20 5.84
C GLY A 177 6.40 1.12 5.66
N LEU A 178 5.97 0.45 4.61
CA LEU A 178 4.55 0.17 4.32
C LEU A 178 4.44 -1.27 3.81
N HIS A 179 4.37 -2.20 4.76
CA HIS A 179 4.45 -3.62 4.49
C HIS A 179 3.08 -4.24 4.27
N TYR A 180 2.87 -4.72 3.04
CA TYR A 180 1.68 -5.44 2.63
C TYR A 180 1.91 -6.94 2.68
N PHE A 181 0.84 -7.70 2.94
CA PHE A 181 0.85 -9.16 2.93
C PHE A 181 0.27 -9.72 1.64
N SER A 182 0.81 -10.86 1.21
CA SER A 182 0.36 -11.55 -0.01
C SER A 182 -0.77 -12.56 0.29
N PRO A 183 -1.80 -12.65 -0.56
CA PRO A 183 -2.13 -11.79 -1.71
C PRO A 183 -2.70 -10.45 -1.27
N VAL A 184 -2.16 -9.34 -1.80
CA VAL A 184 -2.44 -7.97 -1.31
C VAL A 184 -3.94 -7.63 -1.33
N GLU A 185 -4.67 -8.04 -2.35
CA GLU A 185 -6.10 -7.75 -2.50
C GLU A 185 -7.00 -8.49 -1.49
N LYS A 186 -6.47 -9.52 -0.82
CA LYS A 186 -7.20 -10.36 0.14
C LYS A 186 -6.81 -10.07 1.59
N MET A 187 -5.59 -9.63 1.80
CA MET A 187 -5.07 -9.39 3.14
C MET A 187 -5.55 -8.03 3.66
N PRO A 188 -6.25 -8.00 4.82
CA PRO A 188 -6.81 -6.74 5.33
C PRO A 188 -5.82 -5.91 6.15
N LEU A 189 -4.65 -6.47 6.47
CA LEU A 189 -3.63 -5.84 7.30
C LEU A 189 -2.53 -5.21 6.43
N VAL A 190 -2.11 -4.02 6.80
CA VAL A 190 -0.90 -3.33 6.32
C VAL A 190 -0.15 -2.81 7.54
N GLU A 191 1.14 -3.04 7.60
CA GLU A 191 1.99 -2.52 8.68
C GLU A 191 2.62 -1.20 8.25
N ILE A 192 2.50 -0.19 9.10
CA ILE A 192 3.16 1.11 8.93
C ILE A 192 4.34 1.14 9.89
N ILE A 193 5.55 1.24 9.36
CA ILE A 193 6.79 1.05 10.10
C ILE A 193 7.63 2.32 10.00
N PRO A 194 7.47 3.30 10.91
CA PRO A 194 8.33 4.46 10.97
C PRO A 194 9.71 4.08 11.50
N HIS A 195 10.73 4.87 11.16
CA HIS A 195 12.02 4.88 11.84
C HIS A 195 12.14 6.16 12.68
N GLU A 196 13.20 6.28 13.50
CA GLU A 196 13.38 7.40 14.43
C GLU A 196 13.34 8.80 13.76
N GLY A 197 13.74 8.89 12.48
CA GLY A 197 13.72 10.13 11.71
C GLY A 197 12.42 10.42 10.97
N THR A 198 11.47 9.48 10.92
CA THR A 198 10.21 9.67 10.18
C THR A 198 9.36 10.76 10.83
N SER A 199 8.88 11.74 10.05
CA SER A 199 8.05 12.83 10.56
C SER A 199 6.63 12.38 10.93
N GLN A 200 6.02 13.05 11.91
CA GLN A 200 4.63 12.82 12.30
C GLN A 200 3.65 13.09 11.13
N GLU A 201 3.96 14.05 10.27
CA GLU A 201 3.17 14.33 9.06
C GLU A 201 3.22 13.13 8.10
N THR A 202 4.41 12.56 7.86
CA THR A 202 4.58 11.37 7.01
C THR A 202 3.76 10.20 7.55
N ILE A 203 3.85 9.92 8.86
CA ILE A 203 3.06 8.87 9.51
C ILE A 203 1.56 9.12 9.31
N ALA A 204 1.07 10.31 9.63
CA ALA A 204 -0.34 10.66 9.53
C ALA A 204 -0.87 10.55 8.09
N ARG A 205 -0.11 11.01 7.11
CA ARG A 205 -0.47 10.91 5.68
C ARG A 205 -0.59 9.46 5.21
N VAL A 206 0.33 8.59 5.66
CA VAL A 206 0.32 7.16 5.31
C VAL A 206 -0.79 6.41 6.05
N VAL A 207 -1.09 6.76 7.30
CA VAL A 207 -2.23 6.20 8.05
C VAL A 207 -3.57 6.56 7.40
N ASN A 208 -3.69 7.79 6.89
CA ASN A 208 -4.92 8.25 6.24
C ASN A 208 -5.12 7.65 4.84
N PHE A 209 -4.03 7.21 4.18
CA PHE A 209 -4.06 6.56 2.86
C PHE A 209 -4.63 5.15 2.93
#